data_4f77df1993cfbbe282ae7486a560d057
#
_entry.id   4f77df1993cfbbe282ae7486a560d057
#
_cell.length_a   1.000
_cell.length_b   1.000
_cell.length_c   1.000
_cell.angle_alpha   90.00
_cell.angle_beta   90.00
_cell.angle_gamma   90.00
#
_symmetry.space_group_name_H-M   'P 1'
#
loop_
_entity.id
_entity.type
_entity.pdbx_description
1 polymer ?
#
loop_
_entity_poly.entity_id
_entity_poly.type
_entity_poly.pdbx_seq_one_letter_code
_entity_poly.pdbx_strand_id
1 'polypeptide(L)'
;MKRIINKYLLLFFCIFSLVLPTGCDKQVVADYQEYHFRNEELLESHYEKHGKAMGFSSSEEYESSASDVVNDPESLHKTEKEDGDDVYYKEDTNEFVVVSNDGYIRTYFNPDAGKKYFDRQ
;
A
#
# COMPACT_ATOMS: atom_id res chain seq x y z
N MET A 1 -38.79 -12.77 -43.09
CA MET A 1 -38.81 -11.66 -42.20
C MET A 1 -38.40 -12.01 -40.80
N LYS A 2 -39.04 -12.96 -40.24
CA LYS A 2 -38.75 -13.32 -38.85
C LYS A 2 -37.31 -13.75 -38.62
N ARG A 3 -36.76 -14.41 -39.60
CA ARG A 3 -35.37 -14.89 -39.44
C ARG A 3 -34.37 -13.76 -39.40
N ILE A 4 -34.68 -12.70 -40.11
CA ILE A 4 -33.77 -11.57 -40.14
C ILE A 4 -33.69 -10.89 -38.80
N ILE A 5 -34.83 -10.78 -38.15
CA ILE A 5 -34.90 -10.16 -36.84
C ILE A 5 -34.07 -10.93 -35.84
N ASN A 6 -34.14 -12.23 -35.91
CA ASN A 6 -33.36 -13.06 -35.00
C ASN A 6 -31.87 -12.89 -35.20
N LYS A 7 -31.48 -12.72 -36.44
CA LYS A 7 -30.06 -12.52 -36.72
C LYS A 7 -29.54 -11.26 -36.08
N TYR A 8 -30.28 -10.20 -36.21
CA TYR A 8 -29.83 -8.95 -35.66
C TYR A 8 -29.79 -9.00 -34.13
N LEU A 9 -30.75 -9.68 -33.56
CA LEU A 9 -30.78 -9.81 -32.14
C LEU A 9 -29.58 -10.54 -31.61
N LEU A 10 -29.18 -11.59 -32.31
CA LEU A 10 -28.00 -12.34 -31.89
C LEU A 10 -26.72 -11.52 -32.01
N LEU A 11 -26.61 -10.78 -33.07
CA LEU A 11 -25.43 -9.95 -33.25
C LEU A 11 -25.33 -8.90 -32.16
N PHE A 12 -26.45 -8.33 -31.85
CA PHE A 12 -26.44 -7.29 -30.80
C PHE A 12 -26.01 -7.89 -29.47
N PHE A 13 -26.48 -9.06 -29.18
CA PHE A 13 -26.14 -9.71 -27.93
C PHE A 13 -24.65 -10.03 -27.86
N CYS A 14 -24.07 -10.46 -28.94
CA CYS A 14 -22.66 -10.77 -28.97
C CYS A 14 -21.79 -9.53 -28.76
N ILE A 15 -22.17 -8.44 -29.34
CA ILE A 15 -21.42 -7.20 -29.19
C ILE A 15 -21.44 -6.73 -27.74
N PHE A 16 -22.58 -6.82 -27.15
CA PHE A 16 -22.74 -6.41 -25.78
C PHE A 16 -21.88 -7.25 -24.85
N SER A 17 -21.86 -8.55 -25.11
CA SER A 17 -21.09 -9.45 -24.30
C SER A 17 -19.60 -9.18 -24.37
N LEU A 18 -19.14 -8.71 -25.51
CA LEU A 18 -17.74 -8.47 -25.68
C LEU A 18 -17.27 -7.24 -24.95
N VAL A 19 -18.08 -6.27 -24.79
CA VAL A 19 -17.66 -5.02 -24.20
C VAL A 19 -17.47 -5.13 -22.71
N LEU A 20 -18.28 -5.90 -22.07
CA LEU A 20 -18.25 -5.97 -20.65
C LEU A 20 -16.95 -6.42 -20.04
N PRO A 21 -16.39 -7.48 -20.46
CA PRO A 21 -15.22 -8.00 -19.76
C PRO A 21 -13.99 -7.17 -19.98
N THR A 22 -13.95 -6.38 -21.03
CA THR A 22 -12.72 -5.73 -21.27
C THR A 22 -12.52 -4.52 -20.44
N GLY A 23 -13.53 -3.89 -20.02
CA GLY A 23 -13.34 -2.65 -19.33
C GLY A 23 -12.90 -2.78 -17.95
N CYS A 24 -13.25 -3.84 -17.34
CA CYS A 24 -13.08 -3.87 -15.96
C CYS A 24 -11.79 -4.24 -15.46
N ASP A 25 -11.14 -5.07 -16.14
CA ASP A 25 -10.10 -5.67 -15.49
C ASP A 25 -8.86 -5.02 -15.47
N LYS A 26 -8.61 -4.28 -16.36
CA LYS A 26 -7.37 -3.98 -16.56
C LYS A 26 -6.79 -3.09 -15.69
N GLN A 27 -7.33 -2.25 -15.20
CA GLN A 27 -6.65 -1.26 -14.74
C GLN A 27 -6.14 -1.30 -13.44
N VAL A 28 -6.42 -2.13 -12.79
CA VAL A 28 -6.25 -1.90 -11.60
C VAL A 28 -5.10 -2.05 -10.86
N VAL A 29 -4.27 -2.75 -11.14
CA VAL A 29 -3.35 -3.17 -10.27
C VAL A 29 -2.24 -2.26 -10.17
N ALA A 30 -2.19 -1.44 -9.27
CA ALA A 30 -1.05 -0.73 -8.92
C ALA A 30 -0.04 -1.70 -8.44
N ASP A 31 1.16 -1.47 -8.73
CA ASP A 31 2.22 -2.34 -8.41
C ASP A 31 2.50 -2.29 -6.94
N TYR A 32 1.91 -3.13 -6.15
CA TYR A 32 2.16 -3.21 -4.71
C TYR A 32 3.56 -3.77 -4.48
N GLN A 33 4.37 -3.04 -3.73
CA GLN A 33 5.70 -3.50 -3.40
C GLN A 33 5.78 -3.86 -1.93
N GLU A 34 6.28 -5.05 -1.64
CA GLU A 34 6.44 -5.49 -0.29
C GLU A 34 7.77 -5.01 0.25
N TYR A 35 7.78 -4.48 1.46
CA TYR A 35 8.99 -3.99 2.11
C TYR A 35 9.25 -4.79 3.38
N HIS A 36 10.51 -4.96 3.71
CA HIS A 36 10.94 -5.73 4.86
C HIS A 36 11.97 -4.96 5.69
N PHE A 37 12.07 -5.29 6.96
CA PHE A 37 13.23 -4.87 7.75
C PHE A 37 14.47 -5.56 7.19
N ARG A 38 15.62 -5.00 7.44
CA ARG A 38 16.86 -5.51 6.86
C ARG A 38 17.18 -6.94 7.31
N ASN A 39 16.78 -7.32 8.50
CA ASN A 39 16.93 -8.67 8.98
C ASN A 39 15.89 -8.95 10.07
N GLU A 40 15.79 -10.22 10.46
CA GLU A 40 14.80 -10.66 11.41
C GLU A 40 15.02 -10.06 12.79
N GLU A 41 16.27 -9.88 13.18
CA GLU A 41 16.57 -9.31 14.49
C GLU A 41 16.04 -7.90 14.61
N LEU A 42 16.21 -7.09 13.57
CA LEU A 42 15.68 -5.74 13.56
C LEU A 42 14.16 -5.74 13.53
N LEU A 43 13.56 -6.64 12.81
CA LEU A 43 12.10 -6.77 12.78
C LEU A 43 11.58 -7.07 14.18
N GLU A 44 12.13 -8.05 14.84
CA GLU A 44 11.68 -8.45 16.16
C GLU A 44 11.89 -7.34 17.18
N SER A 45 13.03 -6.66 17.11
CA SER A 45 13.33 -5.56 18.02
C SER A 45 12.31 -4.42 17.89
N HIS A 46 11.99 -4.05 16.66
CA HIS A 46 11.00 -2.99 16.41
C HIS A 46 9.59 -3.43 16.78
N TYR A 47 9.27 -4.68 16.54
CA TYR A 47 7.98 -5.23 16.93
C TYR A 47 7.81 -5.19 18.44
N GLU A 48 8.83 -5.58 19.18
CA GLU A 48 8.77 -5.53 20.66
C GLU A 48 8.61 -4.08 21.13
N LYS A 49 9.31 -3.17 20.50
CA LYS A 49 9.30 -1.80 20.93
C LYS A 49 8.06 -1.04 20.51
N HIS A 50 7.55 -1.26 19.32
CA HIS A 50 6.46 -0.51 18.74
C HIS A 50 5.24 -1.34 18.37
N GLY A 51 5.45 -2.47 17.73
CA GLY A 51 4.35 -3.25 17.16
C GLY A 51 3.35 -3.75 18.17
N LYS A 52 3.84 -4.19 19.32
CA LYS A 52 2.94 -4.66 20.38
C LYS A 52 2.06 -3.54 20.89
N ALA A 53 2.63 -2.37 21.10
CA ALA A 53 1.88 -1.22 21.56
C ALA A 53 0.86 -0.74 20.52
N MET A 54 1.13 -0.97 19.25
CA MET A 54 0.21 -0.65 18.16
C MET A 54 -0.90 -1.68 18.02
N GLY A 55 -0.81 -2.81 18.71
CA GLY A 55 -1.86 -3.83 18.71
C GLY A 55 -1.65 -4.98 17.74
N PHE A 56 -0.47 -5.10 17.14
CA PHE A 56 -0.21 -6.20 16.21
C PHE A 56 0.04 -7.51 16.96
N SER A 57 -0.45 -8.60 16.41
CA SER A 57 -0.35 -9.91 17.04
C SER A 57 0.97 -10.61 16.75
N SER A 58 1.64 -10.21 15.69
CA SER A 58 2.91 -10.87 15.30
C SER A 58 3.81 -9.87 14.59
N SER A 59 5.09 -10.18 14.53
CA SER A 59 6.06 -9.36 13.82
C SER A 59 5.78 -9.34 12.32
N GLU A 60 5.28 -10.44 11.77
CA GLU A 60 4.92 -10.51 10.36
C GLU A 60 3.78 -9.55 10.02
N GLU A 61 2.77 -9.51 10.90
CA GLU A 61 1.65 -8.60 10.71
C GLU A 61 2.11 -7.16 10.79
N TYR A 62 2.98 -6.86 11.72
CA TYR A 62 3.56 -5.54 11.91
C TYR A 62 4.32 -5.11 10.65
N GLU A 63 5.19 -5.96 10.12
CA GLU A 63 5.97 -5.67 8.94
C GLU A 63 5.09 -5.47 7.70
N SER A 64 4.10 -6.33 7.54
CA SER A 64 3.16 -6.24 6.43
C SER A 64 2.38 -4.93 6.46
N SER A 65 1.98 -4.50 7.63
CA SER A 65 1.25 -3.24 7.80
C SER A 65 2.11 -2.03 7.46
N ALA A 66 3.41 -2.09 7.74
CA ALA A 66 4.33 -1.04 7.31
C ALA A 66 4.36 -0.91 5.79
N SER A 67 4.38 -2.04 5.07
CA SER A 67 4.31 -2.04 3.60
C SER A 67 3.01 -1.41 3.11
N ASP A 68 1.91 -1.68 3.81
CA ASP A 68 0.62 -1.10 3.44
C ASP A 68 0.65 0.43 3.53
N VAL A 69 1.29 0.97 4.54
CA VAL A 69 1.43 2.43 4.68
C VAL A 69 2.23 3.00 3.50
N VAL A 70 3.33 2.35 3.13
CA VAL A 70 4.18 2.82 2.05
C VAL A 70 3.42 2.79 0.72
N ASN A 71 2.60 1.79 0.51
CA ASN A 71 1.85 1.62 -0.74
C ASN A 71 0.53 2.39 -0.79
N ASP A 72 0.10 2.97 0.31
CA ASP A 72 -1.16 3.68 0.37
C ASP A 72 -1.04 5.01 -0.35
N PRO A 73 -1.84 5.25 -1.39
CA PRO A 73 -1.77 6.51 -2.14
C PRO A 73 -2.14 7.73 -1.29
N GLU A 74 -2.77 7.53 -0.14
CA GLU A 74 -3.10 8.63 0.75
C GLU A 74 -2.00 8.95 1.73
N SER A 75 -0.96 8.16 1.81
CA SER A 75 0.16 8.46 2.68
C SER A 75 0.93 9.67 2.16
N LEU A 76 1.29 10.56 3.07
CA LEU A 76 2.20 11.65 2.73
C LEU A 76 3.60 11.07 2.56
N HIS A 77 4.39 11.61 1.68
CA HIS A 77 5.71 11.07 1.39
C HIS A 77 6.70 12.20 1.11
N LYS A 78 7.88 12.06 1.61
CA LYS A 78 9.00 12.93 1.23
C LYS A 78 10.32 12.22 1.45
N THR A 79 11.38 12.76 0.91
CA THR A 79 12.73 12.25 1.10
C THR A 79 13.42 13.11 2.16
N GLU A 80 13.99 12.44 3.16
CA GLU A 80 14.66 13.12 4.21
C GLU A 80 15.98 13.68 3.72
N LYS A 81 16.34 14.87 4.17
CA LYS A 81 17.50 15.54 3.62
C LYS A 81 18.81 14.94 4.02
N GLU A 82 18.92 14.45 5.22
CA GLU A 82 20.20 13.99 5.71
C GLU A 82 20.64 12.66 5.15
N ASP A 83 19.81 11.68 5.23
CA ASP A 83 20.18 10.33 4.84
C ASP A 83 19.63 9.91 3.50
N GLY A 84 18.71 10.66 2.93
CA GLY A 84 18.06 10.29 1.69
C GLY A 84 17.02 9.18 1.88
N ASP A 85 16.60 8.93 3.11
CA ASP A 85 15.57 7.94 3.38
C ASP A 85 14.21 8.47 2.96
N ASP A 86 13.33 7.57 2.57
CA ASP A 86 11.96 7.94 2.27
C ASP A 86 11.12 7.85 3.53
N VAL A 87 10.36 8.89 3.82
CA VAL A 87 9.48 8.90 4.99
C VAL A 87 8.04 9.00 4.54
N TYR A 88 7.19 8.20 5.16
CA TYR A 88 5.77 8.10 4.84
C TYR A 88 4.94 8.31 6.09
N TYR A 89 3.84 9.02 5.97
CA TYR A 89 2.95 9.24 7.12
C TYR A 89 1.50 9.16 6.69
N LYS A 90 0.75 8.28 7.34
CA LYS A 90 -0.67 8.13 7.08
C LYS A 90 -1.42 8.86 8.19
N GLU A 91 -2.01 9.97 7.85
CA GLU A 91 -2.66 10.83 8.85
C GLU A 91 -3.82 10.17 9.54
N ASP A 92 -4.64 9.45 8.80
CA ASP A 92 -5.84 8.83 9.35
C ASP A 92 -5.57 7.94 10.53
N THR A 93 -4.48 7.24 10.52
CA THR A 93 -4.16 6.23 11.52
C THR A 93 -2.92 6.59 12.33
N ASN A 94 -2.31 7.74 12.03
CA ASN A 94 -1.09 8.19 12.72
C ASN A 94 0.03 7.15 12.61
N GLU A 95 0.28 6.68 11.38
CA GLU A 95 1.31 5.69 11.14
C GLU A 95 2.47 6.30 10.37
N PHE A 96 3.69 6.13 10.88
CA PHE A 96 4.90 6.69 10.29
C PHE A 96 5.87 5.57 9.97
N VAL A 97 6.36 5.54 8.73
CA VAL A 97 7.31 4.53 8.25
C VAL A 97 8.51 5.21 7.63
N VAL A 98 9.69 4.71 7.91
CA VAL A 98 10.92 5.13 7.24
C VAL A 98 11.46 3.97 6.43
N VAL A 99 11.74 4.21 5.15
CA VAL A 99 12.34 3.22 4.27
C VAL A 99 13.69 3.77 3.83
N SER A 100 14.74 3.00 4.01
CA SER A 100 16.07 3.42 3.62
C SER A 100 16.18 3.55 2.10
N ASN A 101 17.16 4.30 1.63
CA ASN A 101 17.32 4.52 0.20
C ASN A 101 17.65 3.23 -0.57
N ASP A 102 18.06 2.17 0.11
CA ASP A 102 18.26 0.86 -0.51
C ASP A 102 17.05 -0.07 -0.30
N GLY A 103 15.93 0.46 0.19
CA GLY A 103 14.66 -0.27 0.14
C GLY A 103 14.24 -1.07 1.34
N TYR A 104 14.88 -0.87 2.50
CA TYR A 104 14.49 -1.61 3.71
C TYR A 104 13.75 -0.72 4.70
N ILE A 105 12.80 -1.30 5.43
CA ILE A 105 12.12 -0.57 6.50
C ILE A 105 13.10 -0.32 7.63
N ARG A 106 13.20 0.92 8.05
CA ARG A 106 14.06 1.29 9.18
C ARG A 106 13.28 1.41 10.46
N THR A 107 12.08 1.90 10.41
CA THR A 107 11.20 1.98 11.57
C THR A 107 9.74 2.14 11.15
N TYR A 108 8.84 1.79 12.05
CA TYR A 108 7.40 1.92 11.84
C TYR A 108 6.74 2.08 13.21
N PHE A 109 6.07 3.18 13.44
CA PHE A 109 5.47 3.47 14.74
C PHE A 109 4.42 4.57 14.64
N ASN A 110 3.71 4.81 15.74
CA ASN A 110 2.75 5.91 15.83
C ASN A 110 3.42 7.07 16.58
N PRO A 111 3.80 8.15 15.91
CA PRO A 111 4.49 9.25 16.57
C PRO A 111 3.57 9.99 17.51
N ASP A 112 4.05 10.29 18.72
CA ASP A 112 3.27 11.03 19.71
C ASP A 112 2.92 12.43 19.22
N ALA A 113 3.80 13.07 18.47
CA ALA A 113 3.57 14.40 17.96
C ALA A 113 2.73 14.41 16.68
N GLY A 114 2.34 13.24 16.17
CA GLY A 114 1.51 13.14 14.98
C GLY A 114 2.20 13.72 13.75
N LYS A 115 1.45 14.43 12.95
CA LYS A 115 1.96 15.00 11.71
C LYS A 115 3.15 15.90 11.91
N LYS A 116 3.26 16.56 13.05
CA LYS A 116 4.41 17.42 13.33
C LYS A 116 5.71 16.65 13.31
N TYR A 117 5.68 15.38 13.69
CA TYR A 117 6.88 14.55 13.61
C TYR A 117 7.29 14.37 12.14
N PHE A 118 6.36 14.07 11.27
CA PHE A 118 6.63 13.94 9.84
C PHE A 118 7.15 15.27 9.26
N ASP A 119 6.53 16.36 9.63
CA ASP A 119 6.89 17.68 9.10
C ASP A 119 8.33 18.10 9.42
N ARG A 120 8.86 17.55 10.51
CA ARG A 120 10.23 17.88 10.91
C ARG A 120 11.30 17.03 10.24
N GLN A 121 10.97 16.01 9.50
CA GLN A 121 11.94 15.14 8.84
C GLN A 121 12.65 15.82 7.67
#